data_2943f2710461304faea88e1dd1dc7d64
#
_entry.id   2943f2710461304faea88e1dd1dc7d64
#
_cell.length_a   1.000
_cell.length_b   1.000
_cell.length_c   1.000
_cell.angle_alpha   90.00
_cell.angle_beta   90.00
_cell.angle_gamma   90.00
#
_symmetry.space_group_name_H-M   'P 1'
#
loop_
_entity.id
_entity.type
_entity.pdbx_description
1 polymer ?
#
loop_
_entity_poly.entity_id
_entity_poly.type
_entity_poly.pdbx_seq_one_letter_code
_entity_poly.pdbx_strand_id
1 'polypeptide(L)'
;MYSKETVLNDSYQELSDCLLDLCKYEMVGVQLEEHIFALVTNMVDNTQYMIDNIDKFEWSDVMKVRQTNYTVIRMINTVLINQYDKILVHKK
;
A
#
# COMPACT_ATOMS: atom_id res chain seq x y z
N MET A 1 -21.48 9.56 -7.22
CA MET A 1 -21.73 8.27 -6.56
C MET A 1 -20.58 7.32 -6.87
N TYR A 2 -20.00 6.72 -5.85
CA TYR A 2 -18.87 5.81 -6.03
C TYR A 2 -19.36 4.42 -6.41
N SER A 3 -18.82 3.87 -7.49
CA SER A 3 -19.02 2.46 -7.84
C SER A 3 -17.96 1.62 -7.11
N LYS A 4 -18.19 0.30 -7.06
CA LYS A 4 -17.18 -0.64 -6.52
C LYS A 4 -15.85 -0.49 -7.25
N GLU A 5 -15.90 -0.35 -8.58
CA GLU A 5 -14.71 -0.20 -9.40
C GLU A 5 -13.93 1.06 -9.03
N THR A 6 -14.61 2.19 -8.83
CA THR A 6 -13.98 3.44 -8.42
C THR A 6 -13.26 3.29 -7.08
N VAL A 7 -13.91 2.68 -6.10
CA VAL A 7 -13.33 2.46 -4.78
C VAL A 7 -12.07 1.58 -4.88
N LEU A 8 -12.14 0.50 -5.66
CA LEU A 8 -10.99 -0.39 -5.83
C LEU A 8 -9.86 0.27 -6.62
N ASN A 9 -10.18 1.07 -7.64
CA ASN A 9 -9.16 1.80 -8.39
C ASN A 9 -8.45 2.82 -7.52
N ASP A 10 -9.16 3.52 -6.65
CA ASP A 10 -8.55 4.47 -5.70
C ASP A 10 -7.62 3.73 -4.74
N SER A 11 -8.05 2.59 -4.23
CA SER A 11 -7.24 1.76 -3.34
C SER A 11 -6.00 1.21 -4.05
N TYR A 12 -6.16 0.78 -5.30
CA TYR A 12 -5.05 0.32 -6.14
C TYR A 12 -4.01 1.43 -6.32
N GLN A 13 -4.46 2.65 -6.60
CA GLN A 13 -3.57 3.80 -6.78
C GLN A 13 -2.81 4.10 -5.48
N GLU A 14 -3.46 4.05 -4.33
CA GLU A 14 -2.81 4.25 -3.04
C GLU A 14 -1.73 3.20 -2.78
N LEU A 15 -2.00 1.94 -3.12
CA LEU A 15 -1.01 0.86 -2.99
C LEU A 15 0.17 1.07 -3.93
N SER A 16 -0.08 1.49 -5.16
CA SER A 16 0.97 1.76 -6.14
C SER A 16 1.86 2.91 -5.67
N ASP A 17 1.26 3.96 -5.13
CA ASP A 17 1.99 5.09 -4.57
C ASP A 17 2.83 4.66 -3.37
N CYS A 18 2.29 3.79 -2.52
CA CYS A 18 3.03 3.24 -1.39
C CYS A 18 4.25 2.45 -1.87
N LEU A 19 4.10 1.65 -2.92
CA LEU A 19 5.22 0.88 -3.48
C LEU A 19 6.31 1.80 -4.02
N LEU A 20 5.93 2.89 -4.70
CA LEU A 20 6.88 3.89 -5.16
C LEU A 20 7.61 4.56 -3.99
N ASP A 21 6.89 4.87 -2.92
CA ASP A 21 7.50 5.45 -1.72
C ASP A 21 8.49 4.49 -1.07
N LEU A 22 8.18 3.19 -1.03
CA LEU A 22 9.12 2.18 -0.53
C LEU A 22 10.43 2.22 -1.32
N CYS A 23 10.33 2.31 -2.65
CA CYS A 23 11.51 2.40 -3.51
C CYS A 23 12.32 3.66 -3.23
N LYS A 24 11.65 4.80 -3.04
CA LYS A 24 12.32 6.07 -2.75
C LYS A 24 13.06 6.03 -1.42
N TYR A 25 12.43 5.47 -0.36
CA TYR A 25 13.08 5.35 0.94
C TYR A 25 14.28 4.42 0.88
N GLU A 26 14.21 3.35 0.13
CA GLU A 26 15.35 2.45 -0.07
C GLU A 26 16.51 3.19 -0.74
N MET A 27 16.21 4.03 -1.73
CA MET A 27 17.22 4.81 -2.44
C MET A 27 17.97 5.79 -1.53
N VAL A 28 17.33 6.28 -0.48
CA VAL A 28 17.98 7.20 0.48
C VAL A 28 18.59 6.47 1.68
N GLY A 29 18.69 5.15 1.63
CA GLY A 29 19.42 4.36 2.60
C GLY A 29 18.59 3.70 3.70
N VAL A 30 17.26 3.78 3.63
CA VAL A 30 16.40 3.05 4.56
C VAL A 30 16.44 1.58 4.18
N GLN A 31 16.80 0.74 5.15
CA GLN A 31 16.80 -0.71 4.93
C GLN A 31 15.39 -1.25 5.13
N LEU A 32 14.84 -1.85 4.07
CA LEU A 32 13.51 -2.44 4.09
C LEU A 32 13.63 -3.95 3.98
N GLU A 33 12.80 -4.63 4.75
CA GLU A 33 12.71 -6.07 4.67
C GLU A 33 11.97 -6.49 3.38
N GLU A 34 12.48 -7.53 2.72
CA GLU A 34 11.91 -8.01 1.46
C GLU A 34 10.42 -8.32 1.56
N HIS A 35 9.98 -8.83 2.71
CA HIS A 35 8.59 -9.22 2.85
C HIS A 35 7.63 -8.02 2.84
N ILE A 36 8.11 -6.79 3.11
CA ILE A 36 7.29 -5.59 2.99
C ILE A 36 6.93 -5.34 1.52
N PHE A 37 7.92 -5.44 0.63
CA PHE A 37 7.67 -5.33 -0.81
C PHE A 37 6.73 -6.42 -1.30
N ALA A 38 6.96 -7.66 -0.86
CA ALA A 38 6.11 -8.79 -1.23
C ALA A 38 4.67 -8.60 -0.74
N LEU A 39 4.50 -8.10 0.48
CA LEU A 39 3.18 -7.83 1.04
C LEU A 39 2.42 -6.81 0.20
N VAL A 40 3.04 -5.66 -0.10
CA VAL A 40 2.39 -4.61 -0.88
C VAL A 40 2.10 -5.10 -2.30
N THR A 41 3.03 -5.82 -2.92
CA THR A 41 2.84 -6.39 -4.25
C THR A 41 1.65 -7.35 -4.27
N ASN A 42 1.55 -8.23 -3.27
CA ASN A 42 0.42 -9.15 -3.16
C ASN A 42 -0.91 -8.42 -2.98
N MET A 43 -0.91 -7.32 -2.23
CA MET A 43 -2.11 -6.49 -2.05
C MET A 43 -2.51 -5.80 -3.35
N VAL A 44 -1.54 -5.32 -4.14
CA VAL A 44 -1.78 -4.77 -5.48
C VAL A 44 -2.42 -5.82 -6.37
N ASP A 45 -1.84 -7.02 -6.43
CA ASP A 45 -2.34 -8.12 -7.26
C ASP A 45 -3.75 -8.54 -6.85
N ASN A 46 -4.01 -8.63 -5.54
CA ASN A 46 -5.33 -8.99 -5.04
C ASN A 46 -6.38 -7.93 -5.40
N THR A 47 -6.02 -6.66 -5.27
CA THR A 47 -6.92 -5.56 -5.62
C THR A 47 -7.21 -5.56 -7.12
N GLN A 48 -6.19 -5.81 -7.94
CA GLN A 48 -6.37 -5.93 -9.39
C GLN A 48 -7.29 -7.10 -9.74
N TYR A 49 -7.12 -8.24 -9.07
CA TYR A 49 -8.00 -9.39 -9.26
C TYR A 49 -9.46 -9.04 -8.98
N MET A 50 -9.71 -8.29 -7.91
CA MET A 50 -11.07 -7.87 -7.57
C MET A 50 -11.64 -6.91 -8.61
N ILE A 51 -10.83 -6.00 -9.15
CA ILE A 51 -11.26 -5.10 -10.22
C ILE A 51 -11.66 -5.91 -11.46
N ASP A 52 -10.83 -6.87 -11.85
CA ASP A 52 -11.06 -7.70 -13.04
C ASP A 52 -12.27 -8.62 -12.87
N ASN A 53 -12.66 -8.92 -11.65
CA ASN A 53 -13.78 -9.81 -11.32
C ASN A 53 -14.83 -9.10 -10.48
N ILE A 54 -15.06 -7.82 -10.74
CA ILE A 54 -15.87 -6.95 -9.88
C ILE A 54 -17.26 -7.49 -9.59
N ASP A 55 -17.86 -8.18 -10.56
CA ASP A 55 -19.22 -8.71 -10.42
C ASP A 55 -19.31 -9.87 -9.43
N LYS A 56 -18.17 -10.46 -9.07
CA LYS A 56 -18.12 -11.57 -8.10
C LYS A 56 -18.06 -11.11 -6.66
N PHE A 57 -17.86 -9.81 -6.43
CA PHE A 57 -17.65 -9.26 -5.09
C PHE A 57 -18.78 -8.32 -4.70
N GLU A 58 -19.17 -8.40 -3.43
CA GLU A 58 -20.17 -7.52 -2.85
C GLU A 58 -19.51 -6.26 -2.29
N TRP A 59 -20.32 -5.25 -2.02
CA TRP A 59 -19.82 -4.02 -1.41
C TRP A 59 -19.07 -4.27 -0.10
N SER A 60 -19.54 -5.24 0.71
CA SER A 60 -18.86 -5.59 1.96
C SER A 60 -17.44 -6.07 1.73
N ASP A 61 -17.22 -6.86 0.67
CA ASP A 61 -15.89 -7.35 0.31
C ASP A 61 -14.98 -6.21 -0.13
N VAL A 62 -15.51 -5.31 -0.96
CA VAL A 62 -14.79 -4.15 -1.47
C VAL A 62 -14.36 -3.23 -0.33
N MET A 63 -15.26 -2.96 0.61
CA MET A 63 -14.97 -2.10 1.74
C MET A 63 -13.96 -2.71 2.70
N LYS A 64 -13.99 -4.03 2.88
CA LYS A 64 -12.99 -4.73 3.70
C LYS A 64 -11.60 -4.61 3.11
N VAL A 65 -11.47 -4.83 1.81
CA VAL A 65 -10.17 -4.71 1.12
C VAL A 65 -9.66 -3.28 1.19
N ARG A 66 -10.51 -2.31 0.92
CA ARG A 66 -10.15 -0.89 1.02
C ARG A 66 -9.63 -0.56 2.43
N GLN A 67 -10.34 -0.99 3.45
CA GLN A 67 -9.96 -0.75 4.84
C GLN A 67 -8.63 -1.42 5.18
N THR A 68 -8.44 -2.67 4.77
CA THR A 68 -7.20 -3.41 5.00
C THR A 68 -6.02 -2.73 4.31
N ASN A 69 -6.19 -2.37 3.04
CA ASN A 69 -5.14 -1.69 2.27
C ASN A 69 -4.74 -0.38 2.93
N TYR A 70 -5.73 0.43 3.31
CA TYR A 70 -5.50 1.71 3.96
C TYR A 70 -4.74 1.55 5.29
N THR A 71 -5.16 0.59 6.11
CA THR A 71 -4.52 0.34 7.41
C THR A 71 -3.07 -0.06 7.24
N VAL A 72 -2.78 -0.97 6.31
CA VAL A 72 -1.42 -1.43 6.06
C VAL A 72 -0.54 -0.29 5.54
N ILE A 73 -1.06 0.51 4.60
CA ILE A 73 -0.33 1.67 4.07
C ILE A 73 0.05 2.64 5.19
N ARG A 74 -0.87 2.93 6.09
CA ARG A 74 -0.60 3.83 7.23
C ARG A 74 0.47 3.26 8.16
N MET A 75 0.42 1.97 8.44
CA MET A 75 1.43 1.31 9.27
C MET A 75 2.81 1.38 8.63
N ILE A 76 2.88 1.09 7.34
CA ILE A 76 4.14 1.14 6.59
C ILE A 76 4.70 2.57 6.60
N ASN A 77 3.87 3.56 6.32
CA ASN A 77 4.31 4.96 6.30
C ASN A 77 4.86 5.41 7.65
N THR A 78 4.24 4.99 8.75
CA THR A 78 4.72 5.30 10.09
C THR A 78 6.11 4.71 10.33
N VAL A 79 6.32 3.45 9.93
CA VAL A 79 7.63 2.78 10.06
C VAL A 79 8.69 3.49 9.20
N LEU A 80 8.34 3.84 7.96
CA LEU A 80 9.28 4.51 7.05
C LEU A 80 9.71 5.88 7.58
N ILE A 81 8.77 6.66 8.07
CA ILE A 81 9.07 7.99 8.63
C ILE A 81 10.00 7.85 9.83
N ASN A 82 9.73 6.92 10.73
CA ASN A 82 10.55 6.69 11.90
C ASN A 82 11.96 6.27 11.53
N GLN A 83 12.12 5.40 10.56
CA GLN A 83 13.44 4.94 10.11
C GLN A 83 14.21 6.05 9.41
N TYR A 84 13.52 6.85 8.61
CA TYR A 84 14.13 7.98 7.92
C TYR A 84 14.64 9.03 8.92
N ASP A 85 13.84 9.33 9.94
CA ASP A 85 14.24 10.25 11.01
C ASP A 85 15.52 9.77 11.74
N LYS A 86 15.63 8.46 11.98
CA LYS A 86 16.84 7.90 12.59
C LYS A 86 18.08 8.10 11.71
N ILE A 87 17.93 7.95 10.39
CA ILE A 87 19.02 8.18 9.45
C ILE A 87 19.46 9.64 9.49
N LEU A 88 18.51 10.58 9.48
CA LEU A 88 18.82 12.01 9.55
C LEU A 88 19.56 12.37 10.83
N VAL A 89 19.16 11.80 11.96
CA VAL A 89 19.82 12.04 13.26
C VAL A 89 21.27 11.53 13.23
N HIS A 90 21.51 10.37 12.63
CA HIS A 90 22.84 9.77 12.57
C HIS A 90 23.78 10.45 11.57
N LYS A 91 23.25 11.21 10.62
CA LYS A 91 24.06 11.93 9.64
C LYS A 91 24.63 13.24 10.16
N LYS A 92 24.23 13.65 11.33
CA LYS A 92 24.81 14.81 11.99
C LYS A 92 26.06 14.40 12.73
#